data_2dcd9e1c8befa9d7281ccfb57b4c3a13
#
_entry.id   2dcd9e1c8befa9d7281ccfb57b4c3a13
#
_cell.length_a   1.000
_cell.length_b   1.000
_cell.length_c   1.000
_cell.angle_alpha   90.00
_cell.angle_beta   90.00
_cell.angle_gamma   90.00
#
_symmetry.space_group_name_H-M   'P 1'
#
loop_
_entity.id
_entity.type
_entity.pdbx_description
1 polymer ?
#
loop_
_entity_poly.entity_id
_entity_poly.type
_entity_poly.pdbx_seq_one_letter_code
_entity_poly.pdbx_strand_id
1 'polypeptide(L)'
;EIEPVVGCYRRAMQLEADIADNEQLLEEEDPEMRELAQQDIADCRAQLKDLTSELQKLLLPKDPNDQSNVFLEIRAGTGGDEAAIFSGDLFRMYNKFAEQKGWRVEVMNERPGEHGGFKEIITRIEGKNVYSQLKFESGAHRVQRVPETESQGRVHTSACTVAVMPEVDEIDEIDIDKKDIREDTYRASGAGGQ
;
A
#
# COMPACT_ATOMS: atom_id res chain seq x y z
N GLU A 1 -4.32 -18.38 -11.69
CA GLU A 1 -4.70 -17.59 -10.50
C GLU A 1 -5.46 -18.41 -9.44
N ILE A 2 -6.28 -19.41 -9.82
CA ILE A 2 -7.10 -20.23 -8.90
C ILE A 2 -6.30 -21.40 -8.31
N GLU A 3 -5.21 -21.82 -8.94
CA GLU A 3 -4.44 -23.01 -8.57
C GLU A 3 -3.93 -23.00 -7.11
N PRO A 4 -3.37 -21.90 -6.56
CA PRO A 4 -2.97 -21.84 -5.16
C PRO A 4 -4.16 -22.01 -4.19
N VAL A 5 -5.32 -21.41 -4.51
CA VAL A 5 -6.55 -21.53 -3.71
C VAL A 5 -7.03 -22.97 -3.67
N VAL A 6 -7.07 -23.64 -4.83
CA VAL A 6 -7.47 -25.04 -4.95
C VAL A 6 -6.50 -25.96 -4.20
N GLY A 7 -5.20 -25.72 -4.32
CA GLY A 7 -4.17 -26.47 -3.59
C GLY A 7 -4.34 -26.36 -2.07
N CYS A 8 -4.48 -25.14 -1.57
CA CYS A 8 -4.70 -24.86 -0.16
C CYS A 8 -6.00 -25.48 0.36
N TYR A 9 -7.10 -25.35 -0.40
CA TYR A 9 -8.39 -25.96 -0.06
C TYR A 9 -8.33 -27.49 0.01
N ARG A 10 -7.71 -28.14 -0.99
CA ARG A 10 -7.55 -29.60 -0.99
C ARG A 10 -6.75 -30.09 0.21
N ARG A 11 -5.71 -29.35 0.59
CA ARG A 11 -4.92 -29.69 1.79
C ARG A 11 -5.73 -29.54 3.07
N ALA A 12 -6.57 -28.51 3.18
CA ALA A 12 -7.47 -28.32 4.32
C ALA A 12 -8.47 -29.47 4.43
N MET A 13 -9.10 -29.87 3.33
CA MET A 13 -10.01 -31.02 3.29
C MET A 13 -9.33 -32.35 3.69
N GLN A 14 -8.06 -32.54 3.30
CA GLN A 14 -7.31 -33.73 3.71
C GLN A 14 -7.06 -33.73 5.22
N LEU A 15 -6.66 -32.58 5.80
CA LEU A 15 -6.46 -32.48 7.25
C LEU A 15 -7.75 -32.69 8.04
N GLU A 16 -8.89 -32.26 7.52
CA GLU A 16 -10.19 -32.53 8.14
C GLU A 16 -10.52 -34.01 8.12
N ALA A 17 -10.22 -34.72 7.01
CA ALA A 17 -10.38 -36.17 6.92
C ALA A 17 -9.41 -36.88 7.88
N ASP A 18 -8.14 -36.51 7.90
CA ASP A 18 -7.14 -37.08 8.81
C ASP A 18 -7.54 -36.91 10.28
N ILE A 19 -8.13 -35.74 10.67
CA ILE A 19 -8.67 -35.51 12.02
C ILE A 19 -9.82 -36.50 12.31
N ALA A 20 -10.77 -36.64 11.37
CA ALA A 20 -11.91 -37.53 11.56
C ALA A 20 -11.50 -39.00 11.71
N ASP A 21 -10.51 -39.42 10.93
CA ASP A 21 -9.96 -40.79 11.01
C ASP A 21 -9.24 -41.02 12.35
N ASN A 22 -8.42 -40.06 12.79
CA ASN A 22 -7.72 -40.11 14.09
C ASN A 22 -8.71 -40.03 15.28
N GLU A 23 -9.83 -39.29 15.17
CA GLU A 23 -10.87 -39.26 16.21
C GLU A 23 -11.51 -40.67 16.42
N GLN A 24 -11.62 -41.48 15.38
CA GLN A 24 -12.07 -42.89 15.51
C GLN A 24 -11.04 -43.74 16.26
N LEU A 25 -9.73 -43.50 16.06
CA LEU A 25 -8.66 -44.20 16.78
C LEU A 25 -8.62 -43.91 18.27
N LEU A 26 -9.24 -42.82 18.74
CA LEU A 26 -9.37 -42.54 20.17
C LEU A 26 -10.28 -43.52 20.92
N GLU A 27 -11.15 -44.27 20.18
CA GLU A 27 -12.04 -45.28 20.75
C GLU A 27 -11.36 -46.64 20.91
N GLU A 28 -10.12 -46.79 20.36
CA GLU A 28 -9.34 -48.03 20.47
C GLU A 28 -8.90 -48.31 21.94
N GLU A 29 -8.75 -49.58 22.29
CA GLU A 29 -8.36 -50.00 23.66
C GLU A 29 -6.88 -49.75 23.96
N ASP A 30 -6.02 -49.67 22.93
CA ASP A 30 -4.58 -49.47 23.04
C ASP A 30 -4.22 -48.03 23.49
N PRO A 31 -3.58 -47.86 24.68
CA PRO A 31 -3.19 -46.53 25.17
C PRO A 31 -2.17 -45.80 24.29
N GLU A 32 -1.22 -46.52 23.66
CA GLU A 32 -0.19 -45.93 22.81
C GLU A 32 -0.82 -45.38 21.53
N MET A 33 -1.75 -46.11 20.94
CA MET A 33 -2.50 -45.68 19.77
C MET A 33 -3.34 -44.40 20.05
N ARG A 34 -3.96 -44.33 21.23
CA ARG A 34 -4.73 -43.15 21.63
C ARG A 34 -3.86 -41.92 21.82
N GLU A 35 -2.68 -42.07 22.45
CA GLU A 35 -1.75 -40.97 22.66
C GLU A 35 -1.23 -40.42 21.31
N LEU A 36 -0.87 -41.33 20.38
CA LEU A 36 -0.44 -40.94 19.05
C LEU A 36 -1.57 -40.22 18.28
N ALA A 37 -2.79 -40.77 18.30
CA ALA A 37 -3.93 -40.12 17.66
C ALA A 37 -4.25 -38.73 18.23
N GLN A 38 -4.11 -38.54 19.56
CA GLN A 38 -4.28 -37.22 20.18
C GLN A 38 -3.24 -36.20 19.68
N GLN A 39 -2.00 -36.63 19.54
CA GLN A 39 -0.92 -35.80 19.04
C GLN A 39 -1.15 -35.41 17.59
N ASP A 40 -1.50 -36.37 16.74
CA ASP A 40 -1.79 -36.15 15.33
C ASP A 40 -2.98 -35.19 15.13
N ILE A 41 -4.04 -35.35 15.92
CA ILE A 41 -5.20 -34.43 15.91
C ILE A 41 -4.77 -33.01 16.28
N ALA A 42 -3.92 -32.85 17.30
CA ALA A 42 -3.44 -31.53 17.72
C ALA A 42 -2.64 -30.86 16.62
N ASP A 43 -1.74 -31.61 15.96
CA ASP A 43 -0.89 -31.12 14.88
C ASP A 43 -1.72 -30.80 13.62
N CYS A 44 -2.67 -31.64 13.25
CA CYS A 44 -3.59 -31.39 12.15
C CYS A 44 -4.46 -30.16 12.38
N ARG A 45 -4.96 -29.95 13.60
CA ARG A 45 -5.76 -28.76 13.96
C ARG A 45 -4.93 -27.48 13.89
N ALA A 46 -3.66 -27.51 14.31
CA ALA A 46 -2.76 -26.37 14.18
C ALA A 46 -2.51 -26.02 12.71
N GLN A 47 -2.20 -27.00 11.87
CA GLN A 47 -2.01 -26.82 10.43
C GLN A 47 -3.28 -26.30 9.74
N LEU A 48 -4.45 -26.83 10.10
CA LEU A 48 -5.74 -26.41 9.52
C LEU A 48 -6.03 -24.92 9.84
N LYS A 49 -5.70 -24.47 11.05
CA LYS A 49 -5.83 -23.06 11.43
C LYS A 49 -4.95 -22.15 10.56
N ASP A 50 -3.70 -22.55 10.33
CA ASP A 50 -2.77 -21.78 9.50
C ASP A 50 -3.22 -21.75 8.03
N LEU A 51 -3.63 -22.90 7.49
CA LEU A 51 -4.19 -23.01 6.14
C LEU A 51 -5.47 -22.20 5.96
N THR A 52 -6.34 -22.18 6.96
CA THR A 52 -7.58 -21.36 6.92
C THR A 52 -7.24 -19.87 6.82
N SER A 53 -6.25 -19.43 7.58
CA SER A 53 -5.76 -18.04 7.53
C SER A 53 -5.14 -17.72 6.15
N GLU A 54 -4.39 -18.65 5.57
CA GLU A 54 -3.80 -18.50 4.24
C GLU A 54 -4.89 -18.46 3.16
N LEU A 55 -5.89 -19.33 3.25
CA LEU A 55 -7.02 -19.38 2.32
C LEU A 55 -7.83 -18.07 2.34
N GLN A 56 -8.05 -17.52 3.52
CA GLN A 56 -8.68 -16.19 3.65
C GLN A 56 -7.89 -15.10 2.92
N LYS A 57 -6.54 -15.11 3.02
CA LYS A 57 -5.68 -14.15 2.31
C LYS A 57 -5.72 -14.35 0.79
N LEU A 58 -5.74 -15.62 0.33
CA LEU A 58 -5.80 -15.94 -1.09
C LEU A 58 -7.14 -15.58 -1.74
N LEU A 59 -8.22 -15.53 -0.96
CA LEU A 59 -9.57 -15.16 -1.41
C LEU A 59 -9.82 -13.65 -1.42
N LEU A 60 -8.91 -12.84 -0.86
CA LEU A 60 -9.04 -11.39 -0.94
C LEU A 60 -8.92 -10.93 -2.40
N PRO A 61 -9.80 -10.01 -2.84
CA PRO A 61 -9.71 -9.46 -4.18
C PRO A 61 -8.35 -8.76 -4.35
N LYS A 62 -7.62 -9.17 -5.39
CA LYS A 62 -6.36 -8.53 -5.76
C LYS A 62 -6.63 -7.30 -6.61
N ASP A 63 -6.01 -6.19 -6.26
CA ASP A 63 -6.00 -5.00 -7.09
C ASP A 63 -5.16 -5.28 -8.35
N PRO A 64 -5.69 -5.08 -9.56
CA PRO A 64 -4.94 -5.33 -10.80
C PRO A 64 -3.65 -4.50 -10.87
N ASN A 65 -3.61 -3.35 -10.19
CA ASN A 65 -2.47 -2.46 -10.16
C ASN A 65 -1.41 -2.82 -9.11
N ASP A 66 -1.63 -3.85 -8.27
CA ASP A 66 -0.71 -4.20 -7.17
C ASP A 66 0.73 -4.45 -7.62
N GLN A 67 0.92 -4.90 -8.87
CA GLN A 67 2.24 -5.16 -9.44
C GLN A 67 2.83 -3.95 -10.18
N SER A 68 2.08 -2.88 -10.35
CA SER A 68 2.51 -1.70 -11.10
C SER A 68 3.60 -0.93 -10.38
N ASN A 69 4.44 -0.26 -11.15
CA ASN A 69 5.26 0.84 -10.67
C ASN A 69 4.37 1.99 -10.24
N VAL A 70 4.92 3.01 -9.59
CA VAL A 70 4.14 4.16 -9.13
C VAL A 70 4.77 5.49 -9.50
N PHE A 71 3.90 6.48 -9.68
CA PHE A 71 4.26 7.89 -9.54
C PHE A 71 3.91 8.31 -8.12
N LEU A 72 4.94 8.75 -7.37
CA LEU A 72 4.81 9.29 -6.03
C LEU A 72 4.95 10.81 -6.13
N GLU A 73 3.90 11.52 -5.75
CA GLU A 73 3.88 12.97 -5.68
C GLU A 73 3.75 13.42 -4.22
N ILE A 74 4.59 14.35 -3.80
CA ILE A 74 4.54 14.96 -2.47
C ILE A 74 4.43 16.46 -2.66
N ARG A 75 3.39 17.07 -2.10
CA ARG A 75 3.17 18.52 -2.12
C ARG A 75 3.12 19.08 -0.70
N ALA A 76 3.79 20.21 -0.50
CA ALA A 76 3.63 21.01 0.71
C ALA A 76 2.19 21.55 0.80
N GLY A 77 1.44 21.14 1.84
CA GLY A 77 0.00 21.38 1.90
C GLY A 77 -0.42 22.70 2.53
N THR A 78 0.28 23.14 3.59
CA THR A 78 -0.11 24.34 4.36
C THR A 78 0.57 25.62 3.89
N GLY A 79 1.47 25.54 2.90
CA GLY A 79 2.35 26.64 2.51
C GLY A 79 3.45 26.89 3.57
N GLY A 80 4.43 27.72 3.21
CA GLY A 80 5.54 28.04 4.09
C GLY A 80 6.69 27.03 4.07
N ASP A 81 7.80 27.43 4.67
CA ASP A 81 9.08 26.73 4.57
C ASP A 81 9.06 25.38 5.29
N GLU A 82 8.42 25.29 6.46
CA GLU A 82 8.37 24.04 7.22
C GLU A 82 7.62 22.93 6.48
N ALA A 83 6.55 23.26 5.76
CA ALA A 83 5.86 22.26 4.95
C ALA A 83 6.74 21.77 3.79
N ALA A 84 7.55 22.65 3.20
CA ALA A 84 8.50 22.27 2.16
C ALA A 84 9.64 21.40 2.72
N ILE A 85 10.17 21.72 3.90
CA ILE A 85 11.18 20.91 4.61
C ILE A 85 10.59 19.54 4.94
N PHE A 86 9.36 19.48 5.47
CA PHE A 86 8.69 18.23 5.79
C PHE A 86 8.45 17.35 4.55
N SER A 87 8.10 17.96 3.42
CA SER A 87 8.01 17.25 2.13
C SER A 87 9.36 16.59 1.74
N GLY A 88 10.47 17.30 1.98
CA GLY A 88 11.81 16.75 1.79
C GLY A 88 12.13 15.59 2.73
N ASP A 89 11.66 15.64 3.98
CA ASP A 89 11.80 14.54 4.94
C ASP A 89 11.02 13.32 4.53
N LEU A 90 9.77 13.50 4.07
CA LEU A 90 8.93 12.42 3.52
C LEU A 90 9.59 11.79 2.30
N PHE A 91 10.06 12.59 1.36
CA PHE A 91 10.77 12.07 0.19
C PHE A 91 11.99 11.24 0.58
N ARG A 92 12.80 11.73 1.52
CA ARG A 92 13.98 11.01 2.03
C ARG A 92 13.59 9.68 2.68
N MET A 93 12.48 9.66 3.44
CA MET A 93 11.93 8.44 4.05
C MET A 93 11.54 7.42 2.97
N TYR A 94 10.76 7.83 1.97
CA TYR A 94 10.35 6.93 0.88
C TYR A 94 11.53 6.44 0.03
N ASN A 95 12.50 7.32 -0.24
CA ASN A 95 13.70 6.92 -0.97
C ASN A 95 14.50 5.85 -0.22
N LYS A 96 14.69 6.02 1.09
CA LYS A 96 15.35 4.99 1.92
C LYS A 96 14.58 3.68 1.98
N PHE A 97 13.26 3.75 2.04
CA PHE A 97 12.42 2.57 2.00
C PHE A 97 12.55 1.85 0.63
N ALA A 98 12.54 2.60 -0.45
CA ALA A 98 12.75 2.06 -1.81
C ALA A 98 14.13 1.38 -1.93
N GLU A 99 15.20 2.00 -1.41
CA GLU A 99 16.55 1.40 -1.37
C GLU A 99 16.56 0.06 -0.64
N GLN A 100 15.91 -0.03 0.52
CA GLN A 100 15.81 -1.28 1.31
C GLN A 100 15.06 -2.39 0.55
N LYS A 101 14.10 -2.02 -0.29
CA LYS A 101 13.33 -2.94 -1.14
C LYS A 101 14.02 -3.28 -2.46
N GLY A 102 15.13 -2.62 -2.78
CA GLY A 102 15.83 -2.75 -4.06
C GLY A 102 15.06 -2.13 -5.22
N TRP A 103 14.21 -1.13 -4.95
CA TRP A 103 13.48 -0.38 -5.96
C TRP A 103 14.32 0.76 -6.51
N ARG A 104 14.07 1.13 -7.75
CA ARG A 104 14.68 2.28 -8.41
C ARG A 104 13.79 3.49 -8.27
N VAL A 105 14.36 4.62 -7.83
CA VAL A 105 13.66 5.91 -7.73
C VAL A 105 14.24 6.86 -8.76
N GLU A 106 13.37 7.48 -9.55
CA GLU A 106 13.72 8.49 -10.54
C GLU A 106 12.91 9.74 -10.29
N VAL A 107 13.58 10.90 -10.14
CA VAL A 107 12.91 12.19 -9.98
C VAL A 107 12.47 12.67 -11.36
N MET A 108 11.16 12.83 -11.54
CA MET A 108 10.56 13.30 -12.79
C MET A 108 10.43 14.82 -12.83
N ASN A 109 10.06 15.41 -11.69
CA ASN A 109 9.91 16.86 -11.55
C ASN A 109 10.11 17.26 -10.09
N GLU A 110 10.71 18.45 -9.87
CA GLU A 110 10.87 19.00 -8.53
C GLU A 110 10.72 20.52 -8.54
N ARG A 111 10.13 21.03 -7.47
CA ARG A 111 10.05 22.47 -7.18
C ARG A 111 10.62 22.70 -5.78
N PRO A 112 11.87 23.15 -5.65
CA PRO A 112 12.53 23.33 -4.37
C PRO A 112 11.85 24.39 -3.51
N GLY A 113 11.93 24.21 -2.18
CA GLY A 113 11.57 25.21 -1.19
C GLY A 113 12.65 26.28 -1.07
N GLU A 114 12.30 27.46 -0.57
CA GLU A 114 13.25 28.58 -0.42
C GLU A 114 14.28 28.34 0.68
N HIS A 115 13.89 27.60 1.73
CA HIS A 115 14.74 27.23 2.86
C HIS A 115 15.05 25.71 2.91
N GLY A 116 15.01 25.03 1.76
CA GLY A 116 15.22 23.60 1.64
C GLY A 116 13.91 22.80 1.47
N GLY A 117 14.05 21.49 1.27
CA GLY A 117 12.93 20.63 0.95
C GLY A 117 12.30 20.95 -0.40
N PHE A 118 11.03 20.57 -0.58
CA PHE A 118 10.32 20.71 -1.85
C PHE A 118 8.93 21.30 -1.65
N LYS A 119 8.56 22.32 -2.44
CA LYS A 119 7.16 22.74 -2.60
C LYS A 119 6.34 21.63 -3.27
N GLU A 120 6.98 20.91 -4.19
CA GLU A 120 6.44 19.75 -4.90
C GLU A 120 7.60 18.86 -5.37
N ILE A 121 7.45 17.56 -5.26
CA ILE A 121 8.35 16.60 -5.88
C ILE A 121 7.53 15.43 -6.44
N ILE A 122 7.82 15.05 -7.68
CA ILE A 122 7.20 13.95 -8.39
C ILE A 122 8.30 12.95 -8.76
N THR A 123 8.12 11.71 -8.33
CA THR A 123 9.07 10.64 -8.58
C THR A 123 8.39 9.42 -9.16
N ARG A 124 9.08 8.70 -10.03
CA ARG A 124 8.71 7.37 -10.50
C ARG A 124 9.47 6.34 -9.67
N ILE A 125 8.77 5.37 -9.11
CA ILE A 125 9.36 4.28 -8.34
C ILE A 125 9.07 2.97 -9.08
N GLU A 126 10.13 2.28 -9.48
CA GLU A 126 10.10 1.06 -10.27
C GLU A 126 10.60 -0.12 -9.45
N GLY A 127 9.84 -1.22 -9.45
CA GLY A 127 10.21 -2.44 -8.75
C GLY A 127 9.07 -3.43 -8.57
N LYS A 128 9.33 -4.49 -7.83
CA LYS A 128 8.32 -5.54 -7.61
C LYS A 128 7.29 -5.10 -6.56
N ASN A 129 6.01 -5.13 -6.93
CA ASN A 129 4.87 -4.87 -6.05
C ASN A 129 4.95 -3.50 -5.36
N VAL A 130 5.36 -2.47 -6.08
CA VAL A 130 5.55 -1.13 -5.52
C VAL A 130 4.20 -0.54 -5.11
N TYR A 131 3.22 -0.58 -6.03
CA TYR A 131 1.90 -0.01 -5.76
C TYR A 131 1.20 -0.70 -4.57
N SER A 132 1.28 -2.02 -4.46
CA SER A 132 0.65 -2.76 -3.36
C SER A 132 1.16 -2.32 -1.98
N GLN A 133 2.41 -1.86 -1.89
CA GLN A 133 3.02 -1.43 -0.63
C GLN A 133 2.83 0.06 -0.34
N LEU A 134 2.71 0.90 -1.38
CA LEU A 134 2.63 2.35 -1.22
C LEU A 134 1.21 2.91 -1.37
N LYS A 135 0.25 2.20 -1.94
CA LYS A 135 -1.10 2.72 -2.25
C LYS A 135 -1.84 3.31 -1.05
N PHE A 136 -1.56 2.82 0.16
CA PHE A 136 -2.19 3.31 1.40
C PHE A 136 -1.52 4.56 1.98
N GLU A 137 -0.38 5.00 1.40
CA GLU A 137 0.30 6.23 1.78
C GLU A 137 -0.36 7.48 1.19
N SER A 138 -1.26 7.32 0.22
CA SER A 138 -2.01 8.44 -0.36
C SER A 138 -2.87 9.13 0.69
N GLY A 139 -2.68 10.43 0.85
CA GLY A 139 -3.45 11.23 1.79
C GLY A 139 -2.69 12.42 2.37
N ALA A 140 -3.23 12.98 3.45
CA ALA A 140 -2.62 14.08 4.18
C ALA A 140 -1.69 13.55 5.28
N HIS A 141 -0.44 13.93 5.21
CA HIS A 141 0.58 13.65 6.23
C HIS A 141 0.79 14.88 7.08
N ARG A 142 0.74 14.73 8.39
CA ARG A 142 0.87 15.82 9.35
C ARG A 142 2.07 15.61 10.26
N VAL A 143 2.82 16.68 10.51
CA VAL A 143 3.88 16.70 11.50
C VAL A 143 3.61 17.77 12.57
N GLN A 144 3.93 17.45 13.81
CA GLN A 144 3.96 18.38 14.92
C GLN A 144 5.36 18.34 15.53
N ARG A 145 6.12 19.41 15.31
CA ARG A 145 7.50 19.54 15.82
C ARG A 145 7.87 21.02 15.95
N VAL A 146 8.98 21.28 16.60
CA VAL A 146 9.62 22.59 16.50
C VAL A 146 10.28 22.66 15.12
N PRO A 147 9.86 23.57 14.23
CA PRO A 147 10.45 23.73 12.90
C PRO A 147 11.93 24.14 12.99
N GLU A 148 12.74 23.75 12.01
CA GLU A 148 14.12 24.23 11.89
C GLU A 148 14.20 25.75 11.69
N THR A 149 13.13 26.35 11.19
CA THR A 149 12.97 27.80 10.98
C THR A 149 12.49 28.56 12.22
N GLU A 150 12.16 27.85 13.32
CA GLU A 150 11.62 28.45 14.54
C GLU A 150 12.72 28.73 15.57
N SER A 151 12.92 30.00 15.91
CA SER A 151 13.97 30.42 16.85
C SER A 151 13.55 30.39 18.33
N GLN A 152 12.25 30.36 18.63
CA GLN A 152 11.71 30.46 20.01
C GLN A 152 11.29 29.09 20.60
N GLY A 153 11.55 28.00 19.88
CA GLY A 153 11.26 26.64 20.36
C GLY A 153 9.77 26.27 20.40
N ARG A 154 8.91 26.97 19.67
CA ARG A 154 7.47 26.69 19.63
C ARG A 154 7.18 25.53 18.69
N VAL A 155 6.28 24.64 19.12
CA VAL A 155 5.77 23.55 18.30
C VAL A 155 4.77 24.08 17.28
N HIS A 156 5.02 23.80 15.99
CA HIS A 156 4.11 24.11 14.90
C HIS A 156 3.54 22.83 14.29
N THR A 157 2.41 22.95 13.63
CA THR A 157 1.81 21.88 12.84
C THR A 157 1.97 22.20 11.35
N SER A 158 2.57 21.29 10.61
CA SER A 158 2.67 21.36 9.15
C SER A 158 2.08 20.13 8.52
N ALA A 159 1.67 20.23 7.26
CA ALA A 159 1.09 19.14 6.51
C ALA A 159 1.61 19.09 5.08
N CYS A 160 1.69 17.87 4.56
CA CYS A 160 1.95 17.58 3.16
C CYS A 160 0.86 16.67 2.62
N THR A 161 0.62 16.73 1.33
CA THR A 161 -0.22 15.77 0.62
C THR A 161 0.69 14.82 -0.14
N VAL A 162 0.43 13.53 0.02
CA VAL A 162 1.08 12.45 -0.72
C VAL A 162 0.06 11.83 -1.65
N ALA A 163 0.40 11.69 -2.94
CA ALA A 163 -0.40 10.95 -3.90
C ALA A 163 0.44 9.82 -4.49
N VAL A 164 -0.11 8.62 -4.47
CA VAL A 164 0.48 7.42 -5.07
C VAL A 164 -0.43 6.97 -6.20
N MET A 165 0.08 7.05 -7.42
CA MET A 165 -0.66 6.69 -8.62
C MET A 165 0.02 5.49 -9.29
N PRO A 166 -0.71 4.43 -9.68
CA PRO A 166 -0.11 3.33 -10.41
C PRO A 166 0.33 3.82 -11.79
N GLU A 167 1.48 3.34 -12.25
CA GLU A 167 1.88 3.49 -13.64
C GLU A 167 1.00 2.55 -14.46
N VAL A 168 0.14 3.13 -15.29
CA VAL A 168 -0.68 2.39 -16.25
C VAL A 168 -0.01 2.44 -17.61
N ASP A 169 -0.15 1.38 -18.38
CA ASP A 169 0.28 1.37 -19.78
C ASP A 169 -0.40 2.53 -20.53
N GLU A 170 0.29 3.11 -21.49
CA GLU A 170 -0.28 4.18 -22.33
C GLU A 170 -1.65 3.72 -22.84
N ILE A 171 -2.68 4.42 -22.40
CA ILE A 171 -4.01 4.23 -22.96
C ILE A 171 -3.91 4.77 -24.38
N ASP A 172 -4.29 3.96 -25.37
CA ASP A 172 -4.44 4.41 -26.76
C ASP A 172 -5.14 5.78 -26.75
N GLU A 173 -4.55 6.75 -27.45
CA GLU A 173 -5.06 8.14 -27.49
C GLU A 173 -6.57 8.12 -27.64
N ILE A 174 -7.29 8.62 -26.62
CA ILE A 174 -8.72 8.79 -26.72
C ILE A 174 -8.94 9.91 -27.73
N ASP A 175 -9.33 9.54 -28.94
CA ASP A 175 -9.71 10.50 -29.98
C ASP A 175 -11.04 11.16 -29.57
N ILE A 176 -10.92 12.37 -29.00
CA ILE A 176 -12.10 13.16 -28.62
C ILE A 176 -12.51 13.99 -29.82
N ASP A 177 -13.64 13.64 -30.45
CA ASP A 177 -14.20 14.47 -31.52
C ASP A 177 -14.54 15.86 -30.95
N LYS A 178 -13.99 16.91 -31.58
CA LYS A 178 -14.25 18.29 -31.16
C LYS A 178 -15.74 18.67 -31.14
N LYS A 179 -16.57 17.92 -31.85
CA LYS A 179 -18.04 18.10 -31.83
C LYS A 179 -18.69 17.66 -30.53
N ASP A 180 -18.03 16.77 -29.77
CA ASP A 180 -18.52 16.28 -28.48
C ASP A 180 -18.10 17.18 -27.32
N ILE A 181 -17.25 18.19 -27.58
CA ILE A 181 -16.80 19.17 -26.58
C ILE A 181 -17.75 20.36 -26.61
N ARG A 182 -18.42 20.61 -25.49
CA ARG A 182 -19.15 21.86 -25.26
C ARG A 182 -18.34 22.74 -24.33
N GLU A 183 -17.98 23.93 -24.81
CA GLU A 183 -17.28 24.93 -24.03
C GLU A 183 -18.26 26.00 -23.54
N ASP A 184 -18.51 26.05 -22.23
CA ASP A 184 -19.37 27.07 -21.63
C ASP A 184 -18.45 28.03 -20.82
N THR A 185 -18.39 29.29 -21.26
CA THR A 185 -17.64 30.35 -20.53
C THR A 185 -18.58 31.18 -19.68
N TYR A 186 -18.20 31.45 -18.44
CA TYR A 186 -18.94 32.35 -17.56
C TYR A 186 -17.98 33.27 -16.80
N ARG A 187 -18.50 34.43 -16.39
CA ARG A 187 -17.75 35.38 -15.58
C ARG A 187 -18.00 35.09 -14.10
N ALA A 188 -16.93 35.06 -13.30
CA ALA A 188 -17.07 34.99 -11.87
C ALA A 188 -17.85 36.20 -11.34
N SER A 189 -18.87 35.97 -10.50
CA SER A 189 -19.74 37.02 -9.97
C SER A 189 -19.20 37.72 -8.71
N GLY A 190 -18.00 37.32 -8.23
CA GLY A 190 -17.37 37.89 -7.03
C GLY A 190 -16.22 38.84 -7.33
N ALA A 191 -16.01 39.83 -6.43
CA ALA A 191 -14.86 40.72 -6.49
C ALA A 191 -13.57 39.94 -6.23
N GLY A 192 -12.66 39.88 -7.25
CA GLY A 192 -11.36 39.19 -7.13
C GLY A 192 -11.19 37.92 -7.98
N GLY A 193 -12.21 37.52 -8.75
CA GLY A 193 -12.08 36.46 -9.77
C GLY A 193 -11.51 37.02 -11.07
N GLN A 194 -10.34 36.56 -11.50
CA GLN A 194 -9.89 36.63 -12.89
C GLN A 194 -9.96 35.25 -13.50
#